data_ce89c2aeb47b016b61a24e513b06f59f
#
_entry.id   ce89c2aeb47b016b61a24e513b06f59f
#
_cell.length_a   1.000
_cell.length_b   1.000
_cell.length_c   1.000
_cell.angle_alpha   90.00
_cell.angle_beta   90.00
_cell.angle_gamma   90.00
#
_symmetry.space_group_name_H-M   'P 1'
#
loop_
_entity.id
_entity.type
_entity.pdbx_description
1 polymer ?
#
loop_
_entity_poly.entity_id
_entity_poly.type
_entity_poly.pdbx_seq_one_letter_code
_entity_poly.pdbx_strand_id
1 'polypeptide(L)'
;MLKYQVALLEQDDAVLKSTAVVNPAVFLSSRQLEEEEPTHDCLQTIEEVYSSRPDLKDSPLENPDWELYTDGSSFVKKGIRMSGYAVTTVDAVVEAKALQPKTSAQKAALIALTRALELSEGKRVNIWTDSKYAFGVLHAHGAIWKERGLLSSQGTGIKHAEQILKLLESVQKPREVAIMLCKVHQTGQTPQERGNQVADVTARKVAEKGKGILAIIPEKKIELGEFPN
;
A
#
# COMPACT_ATOMS: atom_id res chain seq x y z
N MET A 1 -29.53 -4.73 -9.84
CA MET A 1 -30.24 -5.52 -8.83
C MET A 1 -31.70 -5.82 -9.20
N LEU A 2 -32.50 -4.87 -9.65
CA LEU A 2 -33.93 -5.09 -9.99
C LEU A 2 -34.22 -6.21 -11.00
N LYS A 3 -33.38 -6.40 -12.02
CA LYS A 3 -33.59 -7.44 -13.07
C LYS A 3 -33.59 -8.87 -12.54
N TYR A 4 -32.71 -9.17 -11.56
CA TYR A 4 -32.64 -10.50 -10.99
C TYR A 4 -33.76 -10.77 -9.97
N GLN A 5 -34.25 -9.74 -9.27
CA GLN A 5 -35.39 -9.84 -8.39
C GLN A 5 -36.67 -10.15 -9.14
N VAL A 6 -36.87 -9.52 -10.29
CA VAL A 6 -38.04 -9.78 -11.15
C VAL A 6 -38.01 -11.20 -11.69
N ALA A 7 -36.87 -11.67 -12.21
CA ALA A 7 -36.72 -13.03 -12.74
C ALA A 7 -36.95 -14.12 -11.69
N LEU A 8 -36.62 -13.87 -10.41
CA LEU A 8 -36.84 -14.81 -9.31
C LEU A 8 -38.29 -14.78 -8.78
N LEU A 9 -38.97 -13.62 -8.90
CA LEU A 9 -40.38 -13.48 -8.50
C LEU A 9 -41.36 -14.05 -9.53
N GLU A 10 -40.94 -14.27 -10.77
CA GLU A 10 -41.74 -14.95 -11.83
C GLU A 10 -41.76 -16.48 -11.69
N GLN A 11 -41.07 -17.04 -10.71
CA GLN A 11 -41.07 -18.48 -10.40
C GLN A 11 -42.08 -18.76 -9.30
N ASP A 12 -43.16 -19.44 -9.62
CA ASP A 12 -44.26 -19.73 -8.68
C ASP A 12 -43.84 -20.46 -7.39
N ASP A 13 -42.69 -21.15 -7.41
CA ASP A 13 -42.17 -21.94 -6.28
C ASP A 13 -41.02 -21.23 -5.51
N ALA A 14 -40.66 -19.98 -5.85
CA ALA A 14 -39.54 -19.28 -5.25
C ALA A 14 -39.98 -18.35 -4.12
N VAL A 15 -39.51 -18.61 -2.91
CA VAL A 15 -39.70 -17.70 -1.75
C VAL A 15 -38.39 -16.97 -1.46
N LEU A 16 -38.35 -15.65 -1.72
CA LEU A 16 -37.21 -14.81 -1.40
C LEU A 16 -37.14 -14.54 0.10
N LYS A 17 -36.05 -14.99 0.76
CA LYS A 17 -35.76 -14.68 2.15
C LYS A 17 -34.44 -13.93 2.24
N SER A 18 -34.39 -12.83 2.98
CA SER A 18 -33.13 -12.19 3.34
C SER A 18 -32.53 -12.86 4.58
N THR A 19 -31.25 -13.13 4.56
CA THR A 19 -30.52 -13.69 5.70
C THR A 19 -29.16 -13.01 5.82
N ALA A 20 -28.76 -12.72 7.05
CA ALA A 20 -27.45 -12.17 7.36
C ALA A 20 -26.40 -13.25 7.70
N VAL A 21 -26.82 -14.52 7.70
CA VAL A 21 -26.02 -15.64 8.26
C VAL A 21 -25.50 -16.58 7.16
N VAL A 22 -25.86 -16.39 5.88
CA VAL A 22 -25.48 -17.32 4.82
C VAL A 22 -24.21 -16.88 4.12
N ASN A 23 -23.17 -17.70 4.21
CA ASN A 23 -21.98 -17.57 3.38
C ASN A 23 -22.30 -17.97 1.93
N PRO A 24 -22.23 -17.08 0.94
CA PRO A 24 -22.53 -17.41 -0.46
C PRO A 24 -21.66 -18.55 -1.03
N ALA A 25 -20.47 -18.77 -0.47
CA ALA A 25 -19.57 -19.84 -0.92
C ALA A 25 -20.13 -21.24 -0.63
N VAL A 26 -21.02 -21.38 0.37
CA VAL A 26 -21.69 -22.68 0.66
C VAL A 26 -22.56 -23.13 -0.51
N PHE A 27 -23.17 -22.20 -1.26
CA PHE A 27 -23.98 -22.55 -2.44
C PHE A 27 -23.17 -22.96 -3.66
N LEU A 28 -21.87 -22.63 -3.68
CA LEU A 28 -20.97 -22.97 -4.79
C LEU A 28 -20.21 -24.28 -4.52
N SER A 29 -20.21 -24.78 -3.29
CA SER A 29 -19.66 -26.08 -2.96
C SER A 29 -20.71 -27.15 -3.24
N SER A 30 -20.58 -27.85 -4.38
CA SER A 30 -21.43 -29.02 -4.75
C SER A 30 -21.19 -30.25 -3.88
N ARG A 31 -20.69 -30.10 -2.66
CA ARG A 31 -20.49 -31.20 -1.72
C ARG A 31 -21.77 -31.47 -0.99
N GLN A 32 -22.28 -32.69 -1.16
CA GLN A 32 -23.27 -33.29 -0.28
C GLN A 32 -22.72 -33.24 1.16
N LEU A 33 -23.60 -32.82 2.07
CA LEU A 33 -23.38 -32.70 3.49
C LEU A 33 -22.92 -34.06 4.10
N GLU A 34 -21.62 -34.29 4.13
CA GLU A 34 -21.02 -35.22 5.07
C GLU A 34 -20.46 -34.40 6.24
N GLU A 35 -20.73 -34.79 7.42
CA GLU A 35 -20.75 -34.25 8.77
C GLU A 35 -19.57 -33.38 9.26
N GLU A 36 -18.72 -32.83 8.43
CA GLU A 36 -17.76 -31.79 8.81
C GLU A 36 -18.06 -30.53 7.98
N GLU A 37 -18.69 -29.53 8.60
CA GLU A 37 -18.81 -28.21 8.01
C GLU A 37 -17.40 -27.72 7.66
N PRO A 38 -17.05 -27.52 6.38
CA PRO A 38 -15.80 -26.86 6.06
C PRO A 38 -15.88 -25.46 6.65
N THR A 39 -15.08 -25.21 7.67
CA THR A 39 -14.89 -23.86 8.23
C THR A 39 -14.25 -23.00 7.13
N HIS A 40 -15.10 -22.44 6.27
CA HIS A 40 -14.66 -21.51 5.25
C HIS A 40 -14.67 -20.11 5.83
N ASP A 41 -13.50 -19.60 6.20
CA ASP A 41 -13.34 -18.21 6.56
C ASP A 41 -13.09 -17.40 5.29
N CYS A 42 -14.12 -16.64 4.89
CA CYS A 42 -14.04 -15.75 3.71
C CYS A 42 -12.95 -14.69 3.87
N LEU A 43 -12.71 -14.22 5.10
CA LEU A 43 -11.67 -13.22 5.36
C LEU A 43 -10.29 -13.84 5.17
N GLN A 44 -10.05 -14.99 5.75
CA GLN A 44 -8.80 -15.71 5.58
C GLN A 44 -8.52 -16.05 4.11
N THR A 45 -9.53 -16.51 3.37
CA THR A 45 -9.39 -16.78 1.94
C THR A 45 -9.09 -15.50 1.14
N ILE A 46 -9.73 -14.38 1.46
CA ILE A 46 -9.45 -13.09 0.82
C ILE A 46 -8.03 -12.63 1.15
N GLU A 47 -7.60 -12.77 2.39
CA GLU A 47 -6.24 -12.40 2.81
C GLU A 47 -5.17 -13.28 2.13
N GLU A 48 -5.38 -14.59 2.04
CA GLU A 48 -4.44 -15.52 1.41
C GLU A 48 -4.38 -15.37 -0.11
N VAL A 49 -5.52 -15.23 -0.78
CA VAL A 49 -5.60 -15.22 -2.26
C VAL A 49 -5.37 -13.82 -2.84
N TYR A 50 -5.84 -12.77 -2.14
CA TYR A 50 -5.83 -11.40 -2.65
C TYR A 50 -4.86 -10.48 -1.93
N SER A 51 -4.00 -11.00 -1.07
CA SER A 51 -2.93 -10.21 -0.46
C SER A 51 -1.88 -9.83 -1.51
N SER A 52 -1.37 -8.61 -1.45
CA SER A 52 -0.28 -8.18 -2.34
C SER A 52 1.02 -8.94 -2.03
N ARG A 53 1.19 -9.37 -0.77
CA ARG A 53 2.27 -10.20 -0.27
C ARG A 53 1.82 -10.84 1.06
N PRO A 54 1.93 -12.19 1.22
CA PRO A 54 1.36 -12.90 2.37
C PRO A 54 1.92 -12.47 3.74
N ASP A 55 3.20 -12.07 3.79
CA ASP A 55 3.89 -11.64 5.02
C ASP A 55 3.95 -10.11 5.20
N LEU A 56 3.20 -9.34 4.38
CA LEU A 56 3.09 -7.89 4.53
C LEU A 56 2.39 -7.53 5.83
N LYS A 57 3.07 -6.74 6.68
CA LYS A 57 2.53 -6.28 7.95
C LYS A 57 2.08 -4.81 7.89
N ASP A 58 1.07 -4.49 8.69
CA ASP A 58 0.60 -3.12 8.96
C ASP A 58 1.07 -2.59 10.32
N SER A 59 1.82 -3.42 11.05
CA SER A 59 2.45 -3.11 12.33
C SER A 59 3.98 -3.22 12.21
N PRO A 60 4.76 -2.41 12.96
CA PRO A 60 6.21 -2.35 12.81
C PRO A 60 6.89 -3.70 13.07
N LEU A 61 7.89 -4.02 12.26
CA LEU A 61 8.82 -5.13 12.52
C LEU A 61 9.70 -4.79 13.71
N GLU A 62 10.01 -5.78 14.52
CA GLU A 62 11.04 -5.68 15.53
C GLU A 62 12.43 -5.71 14.87
N ASN A 63 13.32 -4.79 15.28
CA ASN A 63 14.69 -4.67 14.77
C ASN A 63 14.79 -4.63 13.23
N PRO A 64 14.15 -3.67 12.55
CA PRO A 64 14.31 -3.51 11.12
C PRO A 64 15.72 -3.03 10.77
N ASP A 65 16.23 -3.41 9.59
CA ASP A 65 17.47 -2.87 9.07
C ASP A 65 17.32 -1.38 8.74
N TRP A 66 16.13 -1.01 8.21
CA TRP A 66 15.80 0.36 7.83
C TRP A 66 14.42 0.78 8.31
N GLU A 67 14.32 2.04 8.67
CA GLU A 67 13.05 2.73 8.97
C GLU A 67 12.93 3.94 8.05
N LEU A 68 11.98 3.87 7.11
CA LEU A 68 11.80 4.84 6.03
C LEU A 68 10.47 5.56 6.15
N TYR A 69 10.47 6.81 5.70
CA TYR A 69 9.28 7.66 5.61
C TYR A 69 9.12 8.11 4.16
N THR A 70 7.89 8.05 3.65
CA THR A 70 7.62 8.36 2.25
C THR A 70 6.51 9.38 2.14
N ASP A 71 6.71 10.35 1.27
CA ASP A 71 5.67 11.32 0.89
C ASP A 71 5.69 11.64 -0.60
N GLY A 72 4.50 11.92 -1.14
CA GLY A 72 4.28 12.36 -2.51
C GLY A 72 3.52 13.67 -2.57
N SER A 73 4.22 14.77 -2.79
CA SER A 73 3.65 16.11 -2.83
C SER A 73 3.19 16.52 -4.23
N SER A 74 2.03 17.17 -4.34
CA SER A 74 1.54 17.77 -5.59
C SER A 74 0.68 19.01 -5.28
N PHE A 75 1.09 20.16 -5.81
CA PHE A 75 0.41 21.44 -5.62
C PHE A 75 0.49 22.31 -6.88
N VAL A 76 -0.30 23.37 -6.94
CA VAL A 76 -0.28 24.33 -8.05
C VAL A 76 0.43 25.60 -7.60
N LYS A 77 1.44 26.03 -8.38
CA LYS A 77 2.15 27.30 -8.17
C LYS A 77 2.23 28.04 -9.49
N LYS A 78 1.76 29.29 -9.51
CA LYS A 78 1.70 30.13 -10.73
C LYS A 78 1.01 29.44 -11.92
N GLY A 79 -0.10 28.72 -11.65
CA GLY A 79 -0.86 28.00 -12.69
C GLY A 79 -0.25 26.67 -13.16
N ILE A 80 0.95 26.32 -12.69
CA ILE A 80 1.64 25.08 -13.07
C ILE A 80 1.54 24.09 -11.90
N ARG A 81 1.12 22.86 -12.19
CA ARG A 81 1.14 21.76 -11.20
C ARG A 81 2.57 21.25 -11.07
N MET A 82 3.10 21.39 -9.86
CA MET A 82 4.40 20.91 -9.45
C MET A 82 4.23 19.67 -8.58
N SER A 83 5.08 18.70 -8.75
CA SER A 83 4.99 17.44 -8.02
C SER A 83 6.38 16.88 -7.73
N GLY A 84 6.52 16.21 -6.62
CA GLY A 84 7.76 15.57 -6.21
C GLY A 84 7.48 14.46 -5.21
N TYR A 85 8.48 13.66 -4.93
CA TYR A 85 8.44 12.64 -3.89
C TYR A 85 9.71 12.65 -3.06
N ALA A 86 9.61 12.10 -1.87
CA ALA A 86 10.74 11.87 -1.00
C ALA A 86 10.65 10.50 -0.31
N VAL A 87 11.83 9.91 -0.10
CA VAL A 87 12.09 8.79 0.79
C VAL A 87 13.15 9.25 1.78
N THR A 88 12.84 9.19 3.06
CA THR A 88 13.72 9.72 4.12
C THR A 88 13.82 8.73 5.28
N THR A 89 14.85 8.88 6.10
CA THR A 89 14.86 8.42 7.49
C THR A 89 14.41 9.58 8.39
N VAL A 90 14.43 9.42 9.71
CA VAL A 90 14.16 10.53 10.65
C VAL A 90 15.14 11.69 10.46
N ASP A 91 16.41 11.39 10.12
CA ASP A 91 17.52 12.35 10.16
C ASP A 91 18.10 12.67 8.78
N ALA A 92 17.78 11.89 7.76
CA ALA A 92 18.42 12.01 6.46
C ALA A 92 17.45 11.80 5.28
N VAL A 93 17.74 12.48 4.17
CA VAL A 93 17.07 12.26 2.88
C VAL A 93 17.79 11.12 2.17
N VAL A 94 17.07 10.04 1.86
CA VAL A 94 17.58 8.90 1.10
C VAL A 94 17.48 9.15 -0.39
N GLU A 95 16.28 9.48 -0.86
CA GLU A 95 16.04 9.87 -2.24
C GLU A 95 14.92 10.90 -2.29
N ALA A 96 15.08 11.94 -3.10
CA ALA A 96 14.00 12.87 -3.38
C ALA A 96 14.15 13.41 -4.81
N LYS A 97 13.05 13.43 -5.57
CA LYS A 97 13.04 13.90 -6.96
C LYS A 97 11.78 14.69 -7.30
N ALA A 98 11.93 15.69 -8.14
CA ALA A 98 10.81 16.30 -8.83
C ALA A 98 10.23 15.33 -9.86
N LEU A 99 8.92 15.32 -9.96
CA LEU A 99 8.17 14.51 -10.93
C LEU A 99 7.74 15.38 -12.11
N GLN A 100 7.31 14.72 -13.19
CA GLN A 100 6.81 15.41 -14.36
C GLN A 100 5.62 16.32 -14.00
N PRO A 101 5.50 17.47 -14.64
CA PRO A 101 4.34 18.35 -14.51
C PRO A 101 3.03 17.57 -14.70
N LYS A 102 1.97 17.99 -14.00
CA LYS A 102 0.65 17.34 -14.01
C LYS A 102 0.55 16.00 -13.26
N THR A 103 1.62 15.50 -12.60
CA THR A 103 1.53 14.34 -11.74
C THR A 103 0.61 14.64 -10.54
N SER A 104 -0.38 13.75 -10.27
CA SER A 104 -1.28 13.89 -9.12
C SER A 104 -0.58 13.49 -7.82
N ALA A 105 -1.10 13.95 -6.68
CA ALA A 105 -0.61 13.56 -5.36
C ALA A 105 -0.66 12.03 -5.16
N GLN A 106 -1.76 11.40 -5.58
CA GLN A 106 -1.89 9.93 -5.54
C GLN A 106 -0.78 9.22 -6.33
N LYS A 107 -0.50 9.68 -7.57
CA LYS A 107 0.58 9.10 -8.39
C LYS A 107 1.95 9.35 -7.75
N ALA A 108 2.18 10.52 -7.18
CA ALA A 108 3.43 10.86 -6.49
C ALA A 108 3.65 9.95 -5.25
N ALA A 109 2.60 9.70 -4.45
CA ALA A 109 2.66 8.81 -3.30
C ALA A 109 2.93 7.35 -3.69
N LEU A 110 2.30 6.84 -4.77
CA LEU A 110 2.63 5.51 -5.29
C LEU A 110 4.10 5.40 -5.70
N ILE A 111 4.64 6.43 -6.36
CA ILE A 111 6.04 6.48 -6.77
C ILE A 111 6.96 6.51 -5.55
N ALA A 112 6.66 7.32 -4.52
CA ALA A 112 7.43 7.40 -3.29
C ALA A 112 7.55 6.03 -2.61
N LEU A 113 6.41 5.36 -2.43
CA LEU A 113 6.35 4.05 -1.79
C LEU A 113 7.06 2.97 -2.61
N THR A 114 6.87 2.97 -3.94
CA THR A 114 7.58 2.08 -4.87
C THR A 114 9.09 2.24 -4.74
N ARG A 115 9.59 3.48 -4.70
CA ARG A 115 11.02 3.74 -4.57
C ARG A 115 11.58 3.29 -3.22
N ALA A 116 10.86 3.50 -2.12
CA ALA A 116 11.27 3.00 -0.82
C ALA A 116 11.43 1.46 -0.80
N LEU A 117 10.50 0.75 -1.42
CA LEU A 117 10.56 -0.70 -1.55
C LEU A 117 11.73 -1.17 -2.43
N GLU A 118 11.96 -0.50 -3.58
CA GLU A 118 13.08 -0.79 -4.46
C GLU A 118 14.45 -0.57 -3.76
N LEU A 119 14.58 0.51 -2.99
CA LEU A 119 15.79 0.81 -2.23
C LEU A 119 16.04 -0.17 -1.08
N SER A 120 14.98 -0.82 -0.62
CA SER A 120 15.01 -1.78 0.50
C SER A 120 15.18 -3.23 0.06
N GLU A 121 15.63 -3.49 -1.17
CA GLU A 121 15.82 -4.83 -1.69
C GLU A 121 16.72 -5.68 -0.76
N GLY A 122 16.23 -6.88 -0.38
CA GLY A 122 16.89 -7.82 0.51
C GLY A 122 16.97 -7.40 1.99
N LYS A 123 16.39 -6.26 2.39
CA LYS A 123 16.41 -5.73 3.76
C LYS A 123 15.11 -6.03 4.50
N ARG A 124 15.19 -5.98 5.84
CA ARG A 124 14.03 -5.89 6.72
C ARG A 124 13.68 -4.41 6.89
N VAL A 125 12.49 -3.99 6.47
CA VAL A 125 12.17 -2.56 6.42
C VAL A 125 10.81 -2.24 7.02
N ASN A 126 10.78 -1.17 7.82
CA ASN A 126 9.57 -0.47 8.20
C ASN A 126 9.42 0.77 7.31
N ILE A 127 8.27 0.89 6.64
CA ILE A 127 7.96 2.04 5.78
C ILE A 127 6.71 2.73 6.31
N TRP A 128 6.83 4.03 6.54
CA TRP A 128 5.74 4.89 6.98
C TRP A 128 5.28 5.77 5.82
N THR A 129 3.97 5.85 5.61
CA THR A 129 3.35 6.72 4.60
C THR A 129 2.11 7.39 5.19
N ASP A 130 1.83 8.63 4.80
CA ASP A 130 0.58 9.31 5.13
C ASP A 130 -0.50 9.15 4.06
N SER A 131 -0.15 8.55 2.93
CA SER A 131 -1.05 8.29 1.82
C SER A 131 -1.97 7.10 2.09
N LYS A 132 -3.20 7.35 2.53
CA LYS A 132 -4.24 6.31 2.63
C LYS A 132 -4.46 5.57 1.30
N TYR A 133 -4.27 6.25 0.17
CA TYR A 133 -4.41 5.63 -1.14
C TYR A 133 -3.32 4.59 -1.41
N ALA A 134 -2.05 4.97 -1.24
CA ALA A 134 -0.92 4.06 -1.48
C ALA A 134 -0.94 2.87 -0.49
N PHE A 135 -1.25 3.13 0.78
CA PHE A 135 -1.45 2.11 1.81
C PHE A 135 -2.57 1.14 1.40
N GLY A 136 -3.75 1.64 1.04
CA GLY A 136 -4.90 0.83 0.64
C GLY A 136 -4.67 0.01 -0.63
N VAL A 137 -3.85 0.51 -1.57
CA VAL A 137 -3.45 -0.27 -2.75
C VAL A 137 -2.70 -1.53 -2.34
N LEU A 138 -1.75 -1.45 -1.39
CA LEU A 138 -0.96 -2.62 -0.97
C LEU A 138 -1.74 -3.56 -0.05
N HIS A 139 -2.46 -3.03 0.93
CA HIS A 139 -3.09 -3.84 1.97
C HIS A 139 -4.48 -4.36 1.61
N ALA A 140 -5.17 -3.76 0.61
CA ALA A 140 -6.56 -4.09 0.36
C ALA A 140 -6.94 -4.29 -1.12
N HIS A 141 -6.48 -3.42 -2.03
CA HIS A 141 -7.12 -3.32 -3.34
C HIS A 141 -6.24 -3.76 -4.51
N GLY A 142 -4.93 -3.60 -4.41
CA GLY A 142 -4.02 -3.72 -5.55
C GLY A 142 -4.00 -5.12 -6.15
N ALA A 143 -3.93 -6.17 -5.32
CA ALA A 143 -3.96 -7.55 -5.77
C ALA A 143 -5.30 -7.89 -6.43
N ILE A 144 -6.42 -7.46 -5.84
CA ILE A 144 -7.77 -7.65 -6.41
C ILE A 144 -7.88 -6.94 -7.77
N TRP A 145 -7.38 -5.73 -7.88
CA TRP A 145 -7.40 -5.02 -9.17
C TRP A 145 -6.53 -5.68 -10.23
N LYS A 146 -5.37 -6.19 -9.83
CA LYS A 146 -4.49 -6.95 -10.74
C LYS A 146 -5.19 -8.20 -11.28
N GLU A 147 -5.82 -9.01 -10.42
CA GLU A 147 -6.56 -10.20 -10.81
C GLU A 147 -7.75 -9.91 -11.73
N ARG A 148 -8.39 -8.75 -11.54
CA ARG A 148 -9.50 -8.28 -12.40
C ARG A 148 -9.04 -7.57 -13.67
N GLY A 149 -7.77 -7.66 -14.05
CA GLY A 149 -7.22 -7.00 -15.24
C GLY A 149 -7.18 -5.48 -15.12
N LEU A 150 -7.04 -4.93 -13.90
CA LEU A 150 -7.00 -3.50 -13.60
C LEU A 150 -8.28 -2.75 -14.04
N LEU A 151 -9.41 -3.40 -13.89
CA LEU A 151 -10.73 -2.83 -14.16
C LEU A 151 -11.48 -2.52 -12.86
N SER A 152 -12.22 -1.42 -12.90
CA SER A 152 -13.18 -1.08 -11.84
C SER A 152 -14.40 -2.00 -11.89
N SER A 153 -15.28 -1.94 -10.89
CA SER A 153 -16.56 -2.64 -10.87
C SER A 153 -17.49 -2.27 -12.05
N GLN A 154 -17.23 -1.12 -12.69
CA GLN A 154 -17.96 -0.63 -13.85
C GLN A 154 -17.26 -0.98 -15.18
N GLY A 155 -16.18 -1.76 -15.17
CA GLY A 155 -15.42 -2.14 -16.37
C GLY A 155 -14.52 -1.02 -16.92
N THR A 156 -14.33 0.09 -16.17
CA THR A 156 -13.40 1.16 -16.58
C THR A 156 -12.00 0.89 -16.04
N GLY A 157 -10.96 1.27 -16.78
CA GLY A 157 -9.57 1.09 -16.37
C GLY A 157 -9.26 1.81 -15.04
N ILE A 158 -8.52 1.16 -14.15
CA ILE A 158 -8.07 1.75 -12.89
C ILE A 158 -7.06 2.87 -13.18
N LYS A 159 -7.29 4.01 -12.56
CA LYS A 159 -6.37 5.15 -12.65
C LYS A 159 -5.00 4.78 -12.05
N HIS A 160 -3.92 5.16 -12.74
CA HIS A 160 -2.53 4.85 -12.33
C HIS A 160 -2.18 3.35 -12.34
N ALA A 161 -2.82 2.55 -13.19
CA ALA A 161 -2.62 1.10 -13.30
C ALA A 161 -1.14 0.70 -13.40
N GLU A 162 -0.35 1.38 -14.25
CA GLU A 162 1.09 1.13 -14.41
C GLU A 162 1.86 1.30 -13.08
N GLN A 163 1.57 2.36 -12.32
CA GLN A 163 2.23 2.60 -11.03
C GLN A 163 1.79 1.60 -9.97
N ILE A 164 0.53 1.16 -10.03
CA ILE A 164 0.01 0.11 -9.13
C ILE A 164 0.71 -1.21 -9.41
N LEU A 165 0.84 -1.64 -10.66
CA LEU A 165 1.58 -2.87 -11.01
C LEU A 165 3.02 -2.80 -10.54
N LYS A 166 3.71 -1.68 -10.79
CA LYS A 166 5.09 -1.49 -10.35
C LYS A 166 5.21 -1.54 -8.82
N LEU A 167 4.25 -1.00 -8.10
CA LEU A 167 4.21 -1.06 -6.63
C LEU A 167 4.04 -2.52 -6.14
N LEU A 168 3.13 -3.29 -6.76
CA LEU A 168 2.90 -4.70 -6.43
C LEU A 168 4.10 -5.61 -6.76
N GLU A 169 4.89 -5.26 -7.77
CA GLU A 169 6.16 -5.93 -8.05
C GLU A 169 7.23 -5.56 -7.02
N SER A 170 7.30 -4.27 -6.66
CA SER A 170 8.34 -3.77 -5.76
C SER A 170 8.16 -4.22 -4.31
N VAL A 171 6.94 -4.52 -3.86
CA VAL A 171 6.68 -5.01 -2.50
C VAL A 171 7.31 -6.40 -2.25
N GLN A 172 7.66 -7.13 -3.30
CA GLN A 172 8.32 -8.43 -3.21
C GLN A 172 9.84 -8.32 -2.97
N LYS A 173 10.46 -7.15 -3.18
CA LYS A 173 11.91 -6.97 -3.14
C LYS A 173 12.54 -7.01 -1.74
N PRO A 174 11.95 -6.39 -0.71
CA PRO A 174 12.46 -6.50 0.65
C PRO A 174 12.38 -7.95 1.17
N ARG A 175 13.31 -8.32 2.06
CA ARG A 175 13.27 -9.63 2.72
C ARG A 175 12.05 -9.76 3.63
N GLU A 176 11.80 -8.75 4.46
CA GLU A 176 10.60 -8.58 5.29
C GLU A 176 10.15 -7.12 5.21
N VAL A 177 8.85 -6.88 5.21
CA VAL A 177 8.33 -5.53 5.06
C VAL A 177 7.09 -5.29 5.93
N ALA A 178 7.11 -4.14 6.60
CA ALA A 178 5.92 -3.57 7.22
C ALA A 178 5.66 -2.18 6.63
N ILE A 179 4.42 -1.93 6.26
CA ILE A 179 3.99 -0.63 5.74
C ILE A 179 2.88 -0.11 6.63
N MET A 180 3.15 1.01 7.30
CA MET A 180 2.27 1.63 8.27
C MET A 180 1.75 2.97 7.79
N LEU A 181 0.53 3.29 8.22
CA LEU A 181 -0.10 4.57 7.94
C LEU A 181 0.20 5.57 9.06
N CYS A 182 0.84 6.70 8.72
CA CYS A 182 0.99 7.83 9.62
C CYS A 182 -0.32 8.62 9.72
N LYS A 183 -0.60 9.18 10.90
CA LYS A 183 -1.63 10.22 11.02
C LYS A 183 -1.10 11.52 10.44
N VAL A 184 -1.86 12.13 9.55
CA VAL A 184 -1.54 13.40 8.88
C VAL A 184 -1.54 14.55 9.90
N HIS A 185 -0.57 15.48 9.80
CA HIS A 185 -0.51 16.74 10.55
C HIS A 185 -0.43 16.63 12.09
N GLN A 186 0.43 15.79 12.60
CA GLN A 186 0.75 15.80 14.04
C GLN A 186 1.98 16.68 14.34
N THR A 187 2.12 17.09 15.60
CA THR A 187 3.03 18.16 16.05
C THR A 187 4.49 17.75 16.19
N GLY A 188 4.93 16.62 15.62
CA GLY A 188 6.34 16.24 15.53
C GLY A 188 7.00 15.81 16.85
N GLN A 189 6.24 15.31 17.81
CA GLN A 189 6.78 14.86 19.09
C GLN A 189 7.36 13.45 19.04
N THR A 190 6.78 12.57 18.23
CA THR A 190 7.27 11.19 18.06
C THR A 190 8.26 11.07 16.91
N PRO A 191 9.14 10.06 16.89
CA PRO A 191 10.02 9.78 15.74
C PRO A 191 9.27 9.63 14.44
N GLN A 192 8.09 8.97 14.45
CA GLN A 192 7.24 8.75 13.29
C GLN A 192 6.69 10.06 12.72
N GLU A 193 6.26 10.98 13.59
CA GLU A 193 5.79 12.30 13.18
C GLU A 193 6.91 13.15 12.59
N ARG A 194 8.09 13.11 13.20
CA ARG A 194 9.28 13.83 12.69
C ARG A 194 9.71 13.30 11.34
N GLY A 195 9.80 11.96 11.19
CA GLY A 195 10.16 11.33 9.92
C GLY A 195 9.18 11.67 8.80
N ASN A 196 7.87 11.61 9.08
CA ASN A 196 6.84 12.01 8.12
C ASN A 196 6.93 13.50 7.74
N GLN A 197 7.17 14.38 8.71
CA GLN A 197 7.37 15.81 8.46
C GLN A 197 8.60 16.08 7.58
N VAL A 198 9.70 15.36 7.80
CA VAL A 198 10.91 15.47 6.97
C VAL A 198 10.60 15.04 5.53
N ALA A 199 9.84 13.96 5.34
CA ALA A 199 9.43 13.48 4.02
C ALA A 199 8.54 14.51 3.29
N ASP A 200 7.49 15.04 3.94
CA ASP A 200 6.58 16.05 3.38
C ASP A 200 7.34 17.31 2.95
N VAL A 201 8.11 17.92 3.86
CA VAL A 201 8.89 19.13 3.58
C VAL A 201 9.87 18.89 2.43
N THR A 202 10.51 17.72 2.37
CA THR A 202 11.48 17.37 1.34
C THR A 202 10.81 17.17 -0.02
N ALA A 203 9.71 16.41 -0.07
CA ALA A 203 8.94 16.18 -1.30
C ALA A 203 8.46 17.51 -1.89
N ARG A 204 7.99 18.43 -1.05
CA ARG A 204 7.57 19.78 -1.46
C ARG A 204 8.71 20.63 -1.98
N LYS A 205 9.87 20.63 -1.29
CA LYS A 205 11.07 21.37 -1.72
C LYS A 205 11.58 20.94 -3.10
N VAL A 206 11.66 19.62 -3.35
CA VAL A 206 12.15 19.13 -4.64
C VAL A 206 11.14 19.39 -5.75
N ALA A 207 9.84 19.32 -5.47
CA ALA A 207 8.80 19.71 -6.40
C ALA A 207 8.96 21.18 -6.84
N GLU A 208 9.31 22.09 -5.92
CA GLU A 208 9.50 23.51 -6.20
C GLU A 208 10.80 23.81 -6.96
N LYS A 209 11.90 23.15 -6.58
CA LYS A 209 13.24 23.49 -7.08
C LYS A 209 13.64 22.72 -8.33
N GLY A 210 12.95 21.63 -8.67
CA GLY A 210 13.28 20.78 -9.82
C GLY A 210 14.60 20.01 -9.71
N LYS A 211 15.31 20.08 -8.55
CA LYS A 211 16.57 19.38 -8.31
C LYS A 211 16.31 18.14 -7.45
N GLY A 212 16.76 16.97 -7.93
CA GLY A 212 16.74 15.74 -7.14
C GLY A 212 17.88 15.71 -6.10
N ILE A 213 17.64 14.98 -5.02
CA ILE A 213 18.62 14.64 -3.99
C ILE A 213 18.68 13.12 -3.95
N LEU A 214 19.89 12.57 -4.00
CA LEU A 214 20.18 11.17 -3.75
C LEU A 214 21.26 11.13 -2.67
N ALA A 215 20.96 10.53 -1.53
CA ALA A 215 21.91 10.30 -0.46
C ALA A 215 22.05 8.79 -0.23
N ILE A 216 23.26 8.37 0.16
CA ILE A 216 23.51 7.00 0.59
C ILE A 216 23.06 6.88 2.04
N ILE A 217 22.23 5.89 2.35
CA ILE A 217 21.91 5.58 3.76
C ILE A 217 23.18 5.05 4.40
N PRO A 218 23.67 5.64 5.51
CA PRO A 218 24.80 5.08 6.23
C PRO A 218 24.40 3.69 6.74
N GLU A 219 25.20 2.68 6.40
CA GLU A 219 25.04 1.35 6.98
C GLU A 219 25.20 1.47 8.51
N LYS A 220 24.26 0.87 9.25
CA LYS A 220 24.37 0.76 10.71
C LYS A 220 25.69 0.08 11.00
N LYS A 221 26.66 0.78 11.60
CA LYS A 221 27.91 0.16 12.10
C LYS A 221 27.48 -0.93 13.08
N ILE A 222 27.77 -2.18 12.72
CA ILE A 222 27.71 -3.30 13.63
C ILE A 222 28.87 -3.06 14.61
N GLU A 223 28.59 -2.59 15.81
CA GLU A 223 29.55 -2.65 16.91
C GLU A 223 29.76 -4.13 17.20
N LEU A 224 30.86 -4.67 16.69
CA LEU A 224 31.39 -5.96 17.10
C LEU A 224 31.74 -5.81 18.57
N GLY A 225 30.86 -6.35 19.45
CA GLY A 225 31.17 -6.45 20.87
C GLY A 225 32.51 -7.13 21.03
N GLU A 226 33.38 -6.52 21.84
CA GLU A 226 34.66 -7.10 22.24
C GLU A 226 34.40 -8.49 22.84
N PHE A 227 35.00 -9.51 22.25
CA PHE A 227 35.00 -10.84 22.82
C PHE A 227 35.90 -10.77 24.09
N PRO A 228 35.40 -11.15 25.27
CA PRO A 228 36.26 -11.27 26.44
C PRO A 228 37.31 -12.38 26.22
N ASN A 229 38.56 -12.04 26.45
CA ASN A 229 39.70 -12.97 26.48
C ASN A 229 39.55 -14.04 27.56
#